data_c2d22d145c28ace10590db432d20f433
#
_entry.id   c2d22d145c28ace10590db432d20f433
#
_cell.length_a   1.000
_cell.length_b   1.000
_cell.length_c   1.000
_cell.angle_alpha   90.00
_cell.angle_beta   90.00
_cell.angle_gamma   90.00
#
_symmetry.space_group_name_H-M   'P 1'
#
loop_
_entity.id
_entity.type
_entity.pdbx_description
1 polymer ?
#
loop_
_entity_poly.entity_id
_entity_poly.type
_entity_poly.pdbx_seq_one_letter_code
_entity_poly.pdbx_strand_id
1 'polypeptide(L)'
;MKRSSLLVRMVISIFLVFLILLALVGTFYYQSSSSAIEATIEGNSQTTISQTSHFIQSYIKKLETTSTSLTQQKDVLAYAENPNQDQVKGIRDLFLTILKADQDLKTVVLVTKSGQVISTDDSVQMKTSSDMMAEDWYQKAIHQGAKPVLTPARKSDSQWVISVTQELVDAEGANLGVLRLDISYETLEAYLNQLQLGQQGFAFIINENHEFVYHPKRTVYSSASEMEAMKPFIETGQGYTLDHQSYVSQEQIAGTDWTVIGVSSLEKLDQVRSQLMWTLLGASTLSLLACLCLVWFSLKRWIAPLK
;
A
#
# COMPACT_ATOMS: atom_id res chain seq x y z
N MET A 1 43.10 26.13 -55.75
CA MET A 1 41.88 26.36 -55.02
C MET A 1 40.87 25.19 -54.95
N LYS A 2 40.85 24.21 -55.86
CA LYS A 2 39.82 23.11 -55.81
C LYS A 2 40.10 22.00 -54.82
N ARG A 3 41.34 21.71 -54.37
CA ARG A 3 41.67 20.63 -53.41
C ARG A 3 41.26 20.91 -51.97
N SER A 4 41.31 22.16 -51.50
CA SER A 4 40.85 22.56 -50.16
C SER A 4 39.34 22.39 -49.98
N SER A 5 38.56 22.63 -51.06
CA SER A 5 37.10 22.44 -51.06
C SER A 5 36.68 20.96 -50.89
N LEU A 6 37.43 20.02 -51.42
CA LEU A 6 37.11 18.59 -51.37
C LEU A 6 37.40 17.99 -49.97
N LEU A 7 38.51 18.38 -49.36
CA LEU A 7 38.86 18.01 -47.99
C LEU A 7 37.84 18.56 -46.97
N VAL A 8 37.44 19.81 -47.12
CA VAL A 8 36.42 20.44 -46.25
C VAL A 8 35.10 19.69 -46.37
N ARG A 9 34.65 19.35 -47.57
CA ARG A 9 33.42 18.55 -47.77
C ARG A 9 33.51 17.18 -47.14
N MET A 10 34.64 16.48 -47.24
CA MET A 10 34.87 15.18 -46.65
C MET A 10 34.85 15.23 -45.13
N VAL A 11 35.47 16.26 -44.52
CA VAL A 11 35.42 16.51 -43.07
C VAL A 11 33.97 16.79 -42.58
N ILE A 12 33.26 17.63 -43.34
CA ILE A 12 31.83 17.92 -42.99
C ILE A 12 30.98 16.65 -43.08
N SER A 13 31.17 15.81 -44.11
CA SER A 13 30.44 14.54 -44.26
C SER A 13 30.70 13.60 -43.07
N ILE A 14 31.97 13.41 -42.69
CA ILE A 14 32.34 12.56 -41.55
C ILE A 14 31.75 13.11 -40.26
N PHE A 15 31.80 14.42 -40.04
CA PHE A 15 31.23 15.08 -38.90
C PHE A 15 29.70 14.88 -38.82
N LEU A 16 29.00 14.99 -39.96
CA LEU A 16 27.55 14.82 -40.05
C LEU A 16 27.13 13.37 -39.75
N VAL A 17 27.89 12.39 -40.30
CA VAL A 17 27.67 10.96 -39.98
C VAL A 17 27.88 10.68 -38.48
N PHE A 18 28.96 11.25 -37.91
CA PHE A 18 29.24 11.12 -36.48
C PHE A 18 28.12 11.72 -35.61
N LEU A 19 27.58 12.87 -35.98
CA LEU A 19 26.48 13.55 -35.28
C LEU A 19 25.21 12.72 -35.35
N ILE A 20 24.88 12.12 -36.50
CA ILE A 20 23.74 11.21 -36.65
C ILE A 20 23.93 9.96 -35.79
N LEU A 21 25.10 9.35 -35.78
CA LEU A 21 25.38 8.19 -34.91
C LEU A 21 25.24 8.52 -33.43
N LEU A 22 25.74 9.69 -32.99
CA LEU A 22 25.60 10.17 -31.62
C LEU A 22 24.13 10.36 -31.24
N ALA A 23 23.33 10.95 -32.13
CA ALA A 23 21.88 11.13 -31.90
C ALA A 23 21.15 9.79 -31.81
N LEU A 24 21.47 8.83 -32.68
CA LEU A 24 20.86 7.49 -32.66
C LEU A 24 21.22 6.73 -31.37
N VAL A 25 22.51 6.70 -31.01
CA VAL A 25 22.96 6.03 -29.77
C VAL A 25 22.35 6.70 -28.54
N GLY A 26 22.34 8.03 -28.50
CA GLY A 26 21.76 8.80 -27.42
C GLY A 26 20.25 8.53 -27.24
N THR A 27 19.51 8.52 -28.35
CA THR A 27 18.07 8.22 -28.32
C THR A 27 17.80 6.78 -27.87
N PHE A 28 18.55 5.83 -28.42
CA PHE A 28 18.44 4.41 -28.04
C PHE A 28 18.73 4.20 -26.55
N TYR A 29 19.83 4.79 -26.06
CA TYR A 29 20.20 4.69 -24.65
C TYR A 29 19.16 5.31 -23.73
N TYR A 30 18.64 6.50 -24.10
CA TYR A 30 17.59 7.17 -23.34
C TYR A 30 16.33 6.32 -23.25
N GLN A 31 15.83 5.81 -24.38
CA GLN A 31 14.64 4.95 -24.41
C GLN A 31 14.86 3.66 -23.61
N SER A 32 15.99 2.97 -23.83
CA SER A 32 16.30 1.73 -23.13
C SER A 32 16.40 1.92 -21.62
N SER A 33 17.07 2.99 -21.17
CA SER A 33 17.20 3.30 -19.74
C SER A 33 15.85 3.69 -19.12
N SER A 34 15.05 4.50 -19.81
CA SER A 34 13.72 4.90 -19.33
C SER A 34 12.82 3.68 -19.16
N SER A 35 12.75 2.81 -20.16
CA SER A 35 11.93 1.58 -20.10
C SER A 35 12.43 0.61 -19.00
N ALA A 36 13.74 0.51 -18.79
CA ALA A 36 14.29 -0.34 -17.74
C ALA A 36 13.93 0.18 -16.34
N ILE A 37 13.92 1.50 -16.13
CA ILE A 37 13.54 2.11 -14.86
C ILE A 37 12.03 1.92 -14.63
N GLU A 38 11.19 2.15 -15.64
CA GLU A 38 9.75 1.90 -15.56
C GLU A 38 9.46 0.45 -15.17
N ALA A 39 10.04 -0.52 -15.89
CA ALA A 39 9.87 -1.94 -15.57
C ALA A 39 10.34 -2.30 -14.15
N THR A 40 11.38 -1.63 -13.64
CA THR A 40 11.86 -1.81 -12.27
C THR A 40 10.85 -1.27 -11.25
N ILE A 41 10.26 -0.10 -11.50
CA ILE A 41 9.23 0.48 -10.63
C ILE A 41 8.00 -0.40 -10.61
N GLU A 42 7.51 -0.83 -11.78
CA GLU A 42 6.38 -1.75 -11.91
C GLU A 42 6.63 -3.05 -11.13
N GLY A 43 7.75 -3.72 -11.39
CA GLY A 43 8.09 -4.98 -10.74
C GLY A 43 8.25 -4.85 -9.23
N ASN A 44 8.92 -3.81 -8.76
CA ASN A 44 9.10 -3.56 -7.33
C ASN A 44 7.77 -3.21 -6.65
N SER A 45 6.95 -2.35 -7.28
CA SER A 45 5.64 -1.98 -6.75
C SER A 45 4.73 -3.20 -6.63
N GLN A 46 4.62 -4.00 -7.69
CA GLN A 46 3.81 -5.21 -7.69
C GLN A 46 4.30 -6.21 -6.64
N THR A 47 5.61 -6.45 -6.56
CA THR A 47 6.20 -7.36 -5.57
C THR A 47 5.92 -6.87 -4.14
N THR A 48 6.09 -5.58 -3.89
CA THR A 48 5.84 -4.98 -2.57
C THR A 48 4.38 -5.12 -2.16
N ILE A 49 3.44 -4.85 -3.07
CA ILE A 49 2.01 -4.97 -2.79
C ILE A 49 1.59 -6.43 -2.62
N SER A 50 2.12 -7.35 -3.40
CA SER A 50 1.86 -8.78 -3.21
C SER A 50 2.36 -9.29 -1.86
N GLN A 51 3.58 -8.94 -1.46
CA GLN A 51 4.09 -9.27 -0.13
C GLN A 51 3.25 -8.65 0.99
N THR A 52 2.77 -7.43 0.78
CA THR A 52 1.89 -6.73 1.72
C THR A 52 0.55 -7.44 1.86
N SER A 53 -0.07 -7.83 0.74
CA SER A 53 -1.30 -8.62 0.73
C SER A 53 -1.15 -9.92 1.53
N HIS A 54 -0.09 -10.68 1.28
CA HIS A 54 0.20 -11.91 2.03
C HIS A 54 0.45 -11.68 3.52
N PHE A 55 1.15 -10.60 3.88
CA PHE A 55 1.35 -10.26 5.30
C PHE A 55 0.02 -9.97 5.98
N ILE A 56 -0.82 -9.11 5.38
CA ILE A 56 -2.12 -8.74 5.93
C ILE A 56 -3.04 -9.97 5.99
N GLN A 57 -3.04 -10.81 4.96
CA GLN A 57 -3.78 -12.07 4.95
C GLN A 57 -3.40 -12.96 6.16
N SER A 58 -2.10 -13.13 6.40
CA SER A 58 -1.60 -13.94 7.52
C SER A 58 -2.01 -13.34 8.86
N TYR A 59 -1.97 -12.02 8.96
CA TYR A 59 -2.38 -11.28 10.15
C TYR A 59 -3.88 -11.43 10.42
N ILE A 60 -4.72 -11.23 9.40
CA ILE A 60 -6.17 -11.45 9.50
C ILE A 60 -6.47 -12.89 9.91
N LYS A 61 -5.82 -13.87 9.31
CA LYS A 61 -6.01 -15.29 9.63
C LYS A 61 -5.69 -15.62 11.09
N LYS A 62 -4.65 -14.99 11.65
CA LYS A 62 -4.32 -15.08 13.07
C LYS A 62 -5.48 -14.55 13.93
N LEU A 63 -6.04 -13.40 13.58
CA LEU A 63 -7.15 -12.77 14.32
C LEU A 63 -8.45 -13.59 14.24
N GLU A 64 -8.78 -14.10 13.06
CA GLU A 64 -9.92 -15.01 12.88
C GLU A 64 -9.78 -16.27 13.73
N THR A 65 -8.56 -16.85 13.76
CA THR A 65 -8.28 -18.02 14.60
C THR A 65 -8.42 -17.70 16.08
N THR A 66 -7.93 -16.54 16.52
CA THR A 66 -8.06 -16.08 17.91
C THR A 66 -9.54 -15.86 18.27
N SER A 67 -10.31 -15.20 17.39
CA SER A 67 -11.74 -14.99 17.57
C SER A 67 -12.47 -16.33 17.68
N THR A 68 -12.23 -17.25 16.76
CA THR A 68 -12.87 -18.58 16.76
C THR A 68 -12.51 -19.38 18.01
N SER A 69 -11.25 -19.31 18.46
CA SER A 69 -10.83 -19.99 19.68
C SER A 69 -11.56 -19.43 20.92
N LEU A 70 -11.75 -18.12 20.97
CA LEU A 70 -12.46 -17.47 22.08
C LEU A 70 -13.96 -17.77 22.06
N THR A 71 -14.61 -17.74 20.88
CA THR A 71 -16.04 -18.04 20.76
C THR A 71 -16.37 -19.50 21.07
N GLN A 72 -15.39 -20.40 20.99
CA GLN A 72 -15.50 -21.82 21.33
C GLN A 72 -15.03 -22.16 22.75
N GLN A 73 -14.53 -21.16 23.50
CA GLN A 73 -14.06 -21.38 24.87
C GLN A 73 -15.25 -21.72 25.79
N LYS A 74 -15.14 -22.83 26.52
CA LYS A 74 -16.24 -23.34 27.35
C LYS A 74 -16.78 -22.33 28.36
N ASP A 75 -15.88 -21.60 29.02
CA ASP A 75 -16.28 -20.61 30.02
C ASP A 75 -16.99 -19.41 29.39
N VAL A 76 -16.57 -19.01 28.17
CA VAL A 76 -17.23 -17.92 27.42
C VAL A 76 -18.61 -18.34 26.94
N LEU A 77 -18.75 -19.56 26.41
CA LEU A 77 -20.03 -20.10 25.98
C LEU A 77 -21.00 -20.26 27.18
N ALA A 78 -20.56 -20.89 28.28
CA ALA A 78 -21.39 -21.09 29.49
C ALA A 78 -21.86 -19.76 30.07
N TYR A 79 -21.02 -18.73 30.05
CA TYR A 79 -21.43 -17.39 30.47
C TYR A 79 -22.44 -16.76 29.51
N ALA A 80 -22.21 -16.90 28.19
CA ALA A 80 -23.12 -16.31 27.19
C ALA A 80 -24.50 -16.95 27.23
N GLU A 81 -24.59 -18.25 27.51
CA GLU A 81 -25.88 -18.96 27.74
C GLU A 81 -26.58 -18.53 29.02
N ASN A 82 -25.86 -18.45 30.12
CA ASN A 82 -26.44 -18.11 31.45
C ASN A 82 -25.48 -17.17 32.22
N PRO A 83 -25.57 -15.86 31.98
CA PRO A 83 -24.69 -14.88 32.59
C PRO A 83 -24.74 -14.89 34.11
N ASN A 84 -23.58 -15.12 34.75
CA ASN A 84 -23.40 -15.11 36.21
C ASN A 84 -22.26 -14.13 36.57
N GLN A 85 -22.52 -13.28 37.59
CA GLN A 85 -21.57 -12.27 38.05
C GLN A 85 -20.23 -12.88 38.55
N ASP A 86 -20.26 -14.08 39.10
CA ASP A 86 -19.06 -14.76 39.60
C ASP A 86 -18.08 -15.14 38.49
N GLN A 87 -18.58 -15.32 37.25
CA GLN A 87 -17.78 -15.67 36.07
C GLN A 87 -17.15 -14.47 35.37
N VAL A 88 -17.73 -13.26 35.53
CA VAL A 88 -17.32 -12.04 34.83
C VAL A 88 -15.82 -11.78 35.00
N LYS A 89 -15.31 -11.88 36.21
CA LYS A 89 -13.89 -11.68 36.52
C LYS A 89 -12.98 -12.68 35.75
N GLY A 90 -13.34 -13.97 35.79
CA GLY A 90 -12.57 -15.01 35.12
C GLY A 90 -12.48 -14.82 33.61
N ILE A 91 -13.61 -14.45 32.98
CA ILE A 91 -13.65 -14.18 31.53
C ILE A 91 -12.87 -12.91 31.19
N ARG A 92 -12.99 -11.86 31.98
CA ARG A 92 -12.21 -10.63 31.79
C ARG A 92 -10.71 -10.90 31.96
N ASP A 93 -10.29 -11.69 32.94
CA ASP A 93 -8.89 -12.07 33.14
C ASP A 93 -8.35 -12.91 31.96
N LEU A 94 -9.18 -13.80 31.39
CA LEU A 94 -8.86 -14.52 30.15
C LEU A 94 -8.62 -13.52 28.98
N PHE A 95 -9.53 -12.58 28.76
CA PHE A 95 -9.41 -11.57 27.70
C PHE A 95 -8.14 -10.70 27.89
N LEU A 96 -7.88 -10.27 29.13
CA LEU A 96 -6.66 -9.51 29.45
C LEU A 96 -5.38 -10.32 29.23
N THR A 97 -5.43 -11.63 29.45
CA THR A 97 -4.28 -12.53 29.17
C THR A 97 -3.99 -12.60 27.68
N ILE A 98 -5.03 -12.65 26.85
CA ILE A 98 -4.89 -12.63 25.38
C ILE A 98 -4.35 -11.29 24.89
N LEU A 99 -4.83 -10.18 25.43
CA LEU A 99 -4.29 -8.85 25.13
C LEU A 99 -2.80 -8.73 25.46
N LYS A 100 -2.37 -9.31 26.58
CA LYS A 100 -0.95 -9.32 26.97
C LYS A 100 -0.09 -10.20 26.05
N ALA A 101 -0.67 -11.28 25.53
CA ALA A 101 0.01 -12.18 24.60
C ALA A 101 0.11 -11.60 23.18
N ASP A 102 -0.82 -10.75 22.79
CA ASP A 102 -0.89 -10.11 21.47
C ASP A 102 -0.99 -8.58 21.59
N GLN A 103 0.14 -7.90 21.41
CA GLN A 103 0.23 -6.44 21.56
C GLN A 103 -0.54 -5.66 20.49
N ASP A 104 -0.92 -6.31 19.40
CA ASP A 104 -1.70 -5.70 18.31
C ASP A 104 -3.18 -5.59 18.69
N LEU A 105 -3.66 -6.44 19.58
CA LEU A 105 -5.01 -6.35 20.13
C LEU A 105 -5.11 -5.18 21.11
N LYS A 106 -6.17 -4.39 20.99
CA LYS A 106 -6.46 -3.25 21.87
C LYS A 106 -7.57 -3.55 22.84
N THR A 107 -8.63 -4.16 22.35
CA THR A 107 -9.83 -4.42 23.17
C THR A 107 -10.44 -5.75 22.77
N VAL A 108 -10.92 -6.49 23.76
CA VAL A 108 -11.79 -7.65 23.58
C VAL A 108 -13.13 -7.32 24.25
N VAL A 109 -14.21 -7.47 23.51
CA VAL A 109 -15.56 -7.16 23.94
C VAL A 109 -16.47 -8.35 23.67
N LEU A 110 -17.19 -8.80 24.68
CA LEU A 110 -18.28 -9.75 24.55
C LEU A 110 -19.58 -9.03 24.88
N VAL A 111 -20.56 -9.08 24.00
CA VAL A 111 -21.92 -8.64 24.23
C VAL A 111 -22.84 -9.83 24.11
N THR A 112 -23.44 -10.27 25.20
CA THR A 112 -24.35 -11.42 25.18
C THR A 112 -25.73 -11.02 24.64
N LYS A 113 -26.49 -12.00 24.16
CA LYS A 113 -27.88 -11.80 23.71
C LYS A 113 -28.76 -11.23 24.81
N SER A 114 -28.48 -11.54 26.09
CA SER A 114 -29.19 -11.01 27.25
C SER A 114 -28.80 -9.57 27.62
N GLY A 115 -27.88 -8.95 26.89
CA GLY A 115 -27.43 -7.58 27.10
C GLY A 115 -26.33 -7.43 28.16
N GLN A 116 -25.64 -8.49 28.54
CA GLN A 116 -24.44 -8.37 29.38
C GLN A 116 -23.25 -8.00 28.55
N VAL A 117 -22.39 -7.10 29.04
CA VAL A 117 -21.17 -6.65 28.39
C VAL A 117 -20.00 -7.01 29.26
N ILE A 118 -18.99 -7.69 28.68
CA ILE A 118 -17.65 -7.85 29.26
C ILE A 118 -16.64 -7.22 28.31
N SER A 119 -15.88 -6.28 28.81
CA SER A 119 -14.84 -5.60 28.03
C SER A 119 -13.53 -5.53 28.80
N THR A 120 -12.43 -5.59 28.09
CA THR A 120 -11.09 -5.28 28.64
C THR A 120 -10.84 -3.77 28.76
N ASP A 121 -11.65 -2.95 28.11
CA ASP A 121 -11.63 -1.49 28.19
C ASP A 121 -12.79 -1.00 29.06
N ASP A 122 -12.47 -0.25 30.11
CA ASP A 122 -13.46 0.25 31.06
C ASP A 122 -14.43 1.26 30.45
N SER A 123 -13.97 2.05 29.44
CA SER A 123 -14.85 3.00 28.74
C SER A 123 -15.91 2.29 27.90
N VAL A 124 -15.57 1.18 27.29
CA VAL A 124 -16.50 0.33 26.54
C VAL A 124 -17.43 -0.45 27.48
N GLN A 125 -16.88 -0.90 28.60
CA GLN A 125 -17.66 -1.60 29.63
C GLN A 125 -18.86 -0.77 30.16
N MET A 126 -18.73 0.56 30.15
CA MET A 126 -19.76 1.49 30.61
C MET A 126 -20.84 1.81 29.58
N LYS A 127 -20.65 1.39 28.32
CA LYS A 127 -21.65 1.63 27.27
C LYS A 127 -22.88 0.76 27.47
N THR A 128 -24.04 1.30 27.06
CA THR A 128 -25.29 0.57 27.10
C THR A 128 -25.27 -0.57 26.08
N SER A 129 -25.66 -1.77 26.49
CA SER A 129 -25.70 -2.94 25.61
C SER A 129 -26.64 -2.75 24.42
N SER A 130 -27.75 -2.08 24.58
CA SER A 130 -28.72 -1.77 23.53
C SER A 130 -28.09 -0.93 22.43
N ASP A 131 -27.24 0.05 22.79
CA ASP A 131 -26.56 0.90 21.83
C ASP A 131 -25.50 0.09 21.04
N MET A 132 -24.77 -0.80 21.73
CA MET A 132 -23.77 -1.68 21.09
C MET A 132 -24.41 -2.71 20.16
N MET A 133 -25.59 -3.26 20.54
CA MET A 133 -26.32 -4.19 19.68
C MET A 133 -26.88 -3.51 18.41
N ALA A 134 -27.16 -2.20 18.47
CA ALA A 134 -27.60 -1.43 17.32
C ALA A 134 -26.46 -1.02 16.38
N GLU A 135 -25.21 -1.13 16.82
CA GLU A 135 -24.06 -0.79 16.00
C GLU A 135 -23.88 -1.78 14.82
N ASP A 136 -23.39 -1.27 13.70
CA ASP A 136 -23.22 -2.00 12.44
C ASP A 136 -22.36 -3.27 12.59
N TRP A 137 -21.28 -3.22 13.38
CA TRP A 137 -20.40 -4.37 13.62
C TRP A 137 -21.14 -5.55 14.30
N TYR A 138 -22.09 -5.26 15.21
CA TYR A 138 -22.88 -6.29 15.90
C TYR A 138 -23.88 -6.92 14.94
N GLN A 139 -24.58 -6.09 14.17
CA GLN A 139 -25.58 -6.55 13.21
C GLN A 139 -24.93 -7.36 12.07
N LYS A 140 -23.79 -6.92 11.56
CA LYS A 140 -23.04 -7.67 10.55
C LYS A 140 -22.60 -9.04 11.06
N ALA A 141 -22.12 -9.14 12.30
CA ALA A 141 -21.71 -10.41 12.88
C ALA A 141 -22.88 -11.43 12.94
N ILE A 142 -24.07 -10.98 13.39
CA ILE A 142 -25.26 -11.84 13.46
C ILE A 142 -25.71 -12.30 12.07
N HIS A 143 -25.69 -11.41 11.07
CA HIS A 143 -26.11 -11.76 9.71
C HIS A 143 -25.15 -12.76 9.03
N GLN A 144 -23.87 -12.77 9.41
CA GLN A 144 -22.87 -13.66 8.85
C GLN A 144 -22.77 -15.00 9.59
N GLY A 145 -23.44 -15.12 10.73
CA GLY A 145 -23.42 -16.31 11.60
C GLY A 145 -22.08 -16.50 12.31
N ALA A 146 -21.75 -17.75 12.62
CA ALA A 146 -20.56 -18.11 13.38
C ALA A 146 -19.19 -17.84 12.67
N LYS A 147 -19.19 -17.17 11.51
CA LYS A 147 -17.97 -16.81 10.80
C LYS A 147 -17.45 -15.45 11.26
N PRO A 148 -16.12 -15.30 11.43
CA PRO A 148 -15.53 -13.99 11.69
C PRO A 148 -15.82 -12.99 10.56
N VAL A 149 -16.12 -11.74 10.93
CA VAL A 149 -16.38 -10.62 10.02
C VAL A 149 -15.41 -9.50 10.32
N LEU A 150 -14.77 -9.00 9.29
CA LEU A 150 -13.92 -7.82 9.37
C LEU A 150 -14.75 -6.56 9.17
N THR A 151 -14.46 -5.53 9.96
CA THR A 151 -15.09 -4.21 9.80
C THR A 151 -14.04 -3.17 9.46
N PRO A 152 -14.35 -2.21 8.56
CA PRO A 152 -13.46 -1.12 8.21
C PRO A 152 -13.03 -0.30 9.43
N ALA A 153 -12.00 0.54 9.22
CA ALA A 153 -11.51 1.44 10.25
C ALA A 153 -12.65 2.33 10.80
N ARG A 154 -12.76 2.38 12.09
CA ARG A 154 -13.71 3.24 12.80
C ARG A 154 -13.07 3.89 14.01
N LYS A 155 -13.63 5.03 14.43
CA LYS A 155 -13.19 5.68 15.64
C LYS A 155 -13.91 5.05 16.83
N SER A 156 -13.17 4.44 17.75
CA SER A 156 -13.66 3.95 19.03
C SER A 156 -13.07 4.84 20.13
N ASP A 157 -13.93 5.64 20.75
CA ASP A 157 -13.58 6.71 21.68
C ASP A 157 -12.56 7.71 21.06
N SER A 158 -11.29 7.65 21.43
CA SER A 158 -10.24 8.53 20.87
C SER A 158 -9.27 7.83 19.92
N GLN A 159 -9.43 6.50 19.70
CA GLN A 159 -8.51 5.70 18.89
C GLN A 159 -9.20 5.16 17.63
N TRP A 160 -8.43 5.02 16.57
CA TRP A 160 -8.86 4.31 15.38
C TRP A 160 -8.61 2.82 15.56
N VAL A 161 -9.61 2.01 15.24
CA VAL A 161 -9.55 0.55 15.34
C VAL A 161 -10.16 -0.09 14.10
N ILE A 162 -9.68 -1.27 13.78
CA ILE A 162 -10.27 -2.22 12.85
C ILE A 162 -10.73 -3.39 13.69
N SER A 163 -11.89 -3.96 13.41
CA SER A 163 -12.44 -4.99 14.27
C SER A 163 -12.66 -6.29 13.53
N VAL A 164 -12.41 -7.39 14.25
CA VAL A 164 -12.91 -8.73 13.90
C VAL A 164 -14.07 -9.03 14.85
N THR A 165 -15.23 -9.31 14.29
CA THR A 165 -16.43 -9.63 15.06
C THR A 165 -16.93 -11.02 14.69
N GLN A 166 -17.45 -11.75 15.65
CA GLN A 166 -17.95 -13.11 15.42
C GLN A 166 -19.11 -13.41 16.35
N GLU A 167 -20.16 -13.98 15.77
CA GLU A 167 -21.30 -14.48 16.54
C GLU A 167 -20.90 -15.68 17.39
N LEU A 168 -21.34 -15.70 18.65
CA LEU A 168 -21.33 -16.90 19.48
C LEU A 168 -22.64 -17.64 19.29
N VAL A 169 -22.54 -18.93 19.02
CA VAL A 169 -23.71 -19.80 18.87
C VAL A 169 -23.64 -21.00 19.80
N ASP A 170 -24.79 -21.49 20.24
CA ASP A 170 -24.88 -22.75 20.95
C ASP A 170 -24.71 -23.98 20.04
N ALA A 171 -24.87 -25.18 20.59
CA ALA A 171 -24.76 -26.43 19.84
C ALA A 171 -25.83 -26.60 18.77
N GLU A 172 -26.97 -25.94 18.95
CA GLU A 172 -28.13 -25.92 18.06
C GLU A 172 -28.06 -24.79 17.02
N GLY A 173 -27.04 -23.92 17.10
CA GLY A 173 -26.81 -22.77 16.21
C GLY A 173 -27.59 -21.52 16.58
N ALA A 174 -28.19 -21.45 17.79
CA ALA A 174 -28.85 -20.26 18.22
C ALA A 174 -27.90 -19.21 18.76
N ASN A 175 -28.20 -17.94 18.50
CA ASN A 175 -27.38 -16.80 18.91
C ASN A 175 -27.27 -16.71 20.43
N LEU A 176 -26.04 -16.60 20.95
CA LEU A 176 -25.71 -16.33 22.34
C LEU A 176 -25.15 -14.92 22.57
N GLY A 177 -24.66 -14.26 21.50
CA GLY A 177 -24.05 -12.96 21.57
C GLY A 177 -23.01 -12.76 20.48
N VAL A 178 -22.24 -11.69 20.58
CA VAL A 178 -21.15 -11.36 19.63
C VAL A 178 -19.86 -11.04 20.39
N LEU A 179 -18.77 -11.65 19.96
CA LEU A 179 -17.42 -11.30 20.36
C LEU A 179 -16.84 -10.29 19.36
N ARG A 180 -16.15 -9.27 19.85
CA ARG A 180 -15.41 -8.28 19.06
C ARG A 180 -13.97 -8.18 19.54
N LEU A 181 -13.04 -8.29 18.62
CA LEU A 181 -11.62 -8.03 18.82
C LEU A 181 -11.28 -6.74 18.09
N ASP A 182 -10.88 -5.71 18.81
CA ASP A 182 -10.41 -4.47 18.22
C ASP A 182 -8.89 -4.52 18.09
N ILE A 183 -8.39 -4.27 16.89
CA ILE A 183 -6.96 -4.20 16.56
C ILE A 183 -6.53 -2.76 16.37
N SER A 184 -5.26 -2.51 16.71
CA SER A 184 -4.66 -1.21 16.54
C SER A 184 -4.55 -0.83 15.08
N TYR A 185 -5.11 0.31 14.72
CA TYR A 185 -4.88 0.94 13.44
C TYR A 185 -3.39 1.26 13.24
N GLU A 186 -2.71 1.65 14.31
CA GLU A 186 -1.28 1.97 14.33
C GLU A 186 -0.39 0.80 13.93
N THR A 187 -0.83 -0.45 14.17
CA THR A 187 -0.09 -1.65 13.73
C THR A 187 -0.02 -1.74 12.20
N LEU A 188 -1.18 -1.56 11.53
CA LEU A 188 -1.21 -1.50 10.06
C LEU A 188 -0.48 -0.27 9.55
N GLU A 189 -0.66 0.88 10.19
CA GLU A 189 0.03 2.12 9.86
C GLU A 189 1.55 1.96 9.91
N ALA A 190 2.10 1.38 10.98
CA ALA A 190 3.52 1.15 11.13
C ALA A 190 4.09 0.22 10.05
N TYR A 191 3.35 -0.83 9.68
CA TYR A 191 3.75 -1.72 8.62
C TYR A 191 3.68 -1.06 7.23
N LEU A 192 2.56 -0.43 6.90
CA LEU A 192 2.32 0.16 5.57
C LEU A 192 3.19 1.40 5.31
N ASN A 193 3.55 2.16 6.35
CA ASN A 193 4.46 3.29 6.24
C ASN A 193 5.93 2.89 5.99
N GLN A 194 6.29 1.62 6.20
CA GLN A 194 7.63 1.11 5.90
C GLN A 194 7.78 0.65 4.44
N LEU A 195 6.69 0.59 3.68
CA LEU A 195 6.71 0.14 2.30
C LEU A 195 7.50 1.11 1.41
N GLN A 196 8.37 0.55 0.59
CA GLN A 196 9.19 1.33 -0.34
C GLN A 196 8.47 1.47 -1.70
N LEU A 197 7.48 2.33 -1.77
CA LEU A 197 6.72 2.68 -2.99
C LEU A 197 7.22 3.98 -3.64
N GLY A 198 8.52 4.26 -3.52
CA GLY A 198 9.11 5.54 -3.91
C GLY A 198 9.06 6.59 -2.78
N GLN A 199 9.57 7.81 -3.04
CA GLN A 199 9.72 8.82 -1.96
C GLN A 199 8.40 9.40 -1.47
N GLN A 200 7.38 9.45 -2.31
CA GLN A 200 6.04 9.95 -1.99
C GLN A 200 4.97 8.88 -2.21
N GLY A 201 5.40 7.63 -2.41
CA GLY A 201 4.49 6.52 -2.56
C GLY A 201 3.83 6.16 -1.23
N PHE A 202 2.63 5.63 -1.30
CA PHE A 202 1.86 5.20 -0.15
C PHE A 202 0.98 4.00 -0.51
N ALA A 203 0.51 3.29 0.51
CA ALA A 203 -0.46 2.23 0.33
C ALA A 203 -1.70 2.48 1.18
N PHE A 204 -2.84 2.04 0.69
CA PHE A 204 -4.11 2.06 1.41
C PHE A 204 -4.90 0.77 1.12
N ILE A 205 -5.94 0.53 1.91
CA ILE A 205 -6.79 -0.66 1.80
C ILE A 205 -8.24 -0.21 1.69
N ILE A 206 -8.96 -0.79 0.74
CA ILE A 206 -10.40 -0.58 0.56
C ILE A 206 -11.13 -1.93 0.62
N ASN A 207 -12.42 -1.90 0.93
CA ASN A 207 -13.32 -3.03 0.78
C ASN A 207 -14.01 -3.03 -0.61
N GLU A 208 -14.87 -4.01 -0.88
CA GLU A 208 -15.63 -4.14 -2.13
C GLU A 208 -16.55 -2.93 -2.44
N ASN A 209 -16.97 -2.19 -1.42
CA ASN A 209 -17.78 -0.98 -1.54
C ASN A 209 -16.93 0.30 -1.72
N HIS A 210 -15.62 0.15 -1.91
CA HIS A 210 -14.63 1.24 -1.98
C HIS A 210 -14.54 2.09 -0.70
N GLU A 211 -14.96 1.56 0.45
CA GLU A 211 -14.76 2.20 1.74
C GLU A 211 -13.33 1.95 2.23
N PHE A 212 -12.72 2.99 2.81
CA PHE A 212 -11.35 2.85 3.32
C PHE A 212 -11.32 2.00 4.60
N VAL A 213 -10.64 0.88 4.50
CA VAL A 213 -10.27 0.05 5.65
C VAL A 213 -9.05 0.64 6.35
N TYR A 214 -8.07 1.10 5.55
CA TYR A 214 -6.88 1.79 6.01
C TYR A 214 -6.47 2.87 5.00
N HIS A 215 -6.08 4.04 5.50
CA HIS A 215 -5.44 5.08 4.69
C HIS A 215 -4.45 5.89 5.55
N PRO A 216 -3.21 6.19 5.07
CA PRO A 216 -2.20 6.90 5.86
C PRO A 216 -2.63 8.30 6.27
N LYS A 217 -3.48 8.97 5.48
CA LYS A 217 -4.09 10.26 5.84
C LYS A 217 -5.46 10.02 6.45
N ARG A 218 -5.58 10.20 7.76
CA ARG A 218 -6.84 9.99 8.50
C ARG A 218 -7.95 10.98 8.12
N THR A 219 -7.60 12.12 7.52
CA THR A 219 -8.56 13.11 7.03
C THR A 219 -9.43 12.60 5.89
N VAL A 220 -8.98 11.58 5.15
CA VAL A 220 -9.75 10.92 4.08
C VAL A 220 -11.09 10.37 4.61
N TYR A 221 -11.15 9.91 5.86
CA TYR A 221 -12.40 9.38 6.44
C TYR A 221 -13.45 10.45 6.73
N SER A 222 -13.10 11.74 6.72
CA SER A 222 -14.00 12.84 7.06
C SER A 222 -14.09 13.94 5.99
N SER A 223 -13.23 13.89 4.96
CA SER A 223 -13.14 14.91 3.91
C SER A 223 -13.56 14.35 2.55
N ALA A 224 -14.70 14.81 2.05
CA ALA A 224 -15.18 14.43 0.73
C ALA A 224 -14.20 14.81 -0.40
N SER A 225 -13.48 15.92 -0.27
CA SER A 225 -12.48 16.35 -1.26
C SER A 225 -11.25 15.46 -1.28
N GLU A 226 -10.80 14.95 -0.12
CA GLU A 226 -9.68 14.01 -0.06
C GLU A 226 -10.09 12.63 -0.55
N MET A 227 -11.31 12.20 -0.29
CA MET A 227 -11.88 10.97 -0.85
C MET A 227 -11.96 11.05 -2.39
N GLU A 228 -12.43 12.17 -2.92
CA GLU A 228 -12.48 12.40 -4.37
C GLU A 228 -11.08 12.35 -5.01
N ALA A 229 -10.06 12.87 -4.34
CA ALA A 229 -8.67 12.83 -4.80
C ALA A 229 -8.10 11.39 -4.88
N MET A 230 -8.71 10.41 -4.20
CA MET A 230 -8.29 9.00 -4.24
C MET A 230 -8.95 8.22 -5.39
N LYS A 231 -10.06 8.71 -5.95
CA LYS A 231 -10.78 8.02 -7.04
C LYS A 231 -9.89 7.64 -8.22
N PRO A 232 -9.00 8.52 -8.75
CA PRO A 232 -8.15 8.15 -9.87
C PRO A 232 -7.30 6.90 -9.59
N PHE A 233 -6.83 6.69 -8.36
CA PHE A 233 -6.04 5.53 -8.00
C PHE A 233 -6.88 4.26 -7.91
N ILE A 234 -8.12 4.36 -7.42
CA ILE A 234 -9.06 3.25 -7.32
C ILE A 234 -9.53 2.83 -8.73
N GLU A 235 -9.89 3.80 -9.57
CA GLU A 235 -10.42 3.56 -10.92
C GLU A 235 -9.35 3.08 -11.91
N THR A 236 -8.08 3.50 -11.74
CA THR A 236 -6.97 3.03 -12.58
C THR A 236 -6.78 1.52 -12.44
N GLY A 237 -7.08 0.96 -11.28
CA GLY A 237 -6.80 -0.44 -11.00
C GLY A 237 -5.30 -0.71 -10.96
N GLN A 238 -4.76 -1.40 -11.99
CA GLN A 238 -3.33 -1.63 -12.12
C GLN A 238 -2.78 -0.91 -13.36
N GLY A 239 -1.75 -0.10 -13.18
CA GLY A 239 -1.09 0.63 -14.27
C GLY A 239 -0.78 2.07 -13.93
N TYR A 240 -0.53 2.86 -14.96
CA TYR A 240 -0.24 4.29 -14.82
C TYR A 240 -1.51 5.12 -14.69
N THR A 241 -1.49 6.12 -13.83
CA THR A 241 -2.55 7.13 -13.77
C THR A 241 -2.62 7.92 -15.09
N LEU A 242 -3.77 8.53 -15.39
CA LEU A 242 -4.00 9.26 -16.65
C LEU A 242 -2.98 10.40 -16.89
N ASP A 243 -2.47 11.01 -15.83
CA ASP A 243 -1.44 12.05 -15.86
C ASP A 243 0.01 11.48 -15.90
N HIS A 244 0.17 10.15 -15.90
CA HIS A 244 1.45 9.45 -15.84
C HIS A 244 2.38 9.89 -14.69
N GLN A 245 1.84 10.44 -13.60
CA GLN A 245 2.62 10.84 -12.42
C GLN A 245 2.77 9.73 -11.38
N SER A 246 1.93 8.71 -11.46
CA SER A 246 1.95 7.60 -10.51
C SER A 246 1.72 6.26 -11.23
N TYR A 247 2.33 5.21 -10.68
CA TYR A 247 2.03 3.83 -11.01
C TYR A 247 1.22 3.20 -9.87
N VAL A 248 0.08 2.62 -10.20
CA VAL A 248 -0.83 1.96 -9.26
C VAL A 248 -0.64 0.46 -9.38
N SER A 249 -0.43 -0.20 -8.26
CA SER A 249 -0.47 -1.66 -8.14
C SER A 249 -1.53 -2.05 -7.12
N GLN A 250 -2.28 -3.09 -7.40
CA GLN A 250 -3.31 -3.57 -6.50
C GLN A 250 -3.30 -5.08 -6.40
N GLU A 251 -3.71 -5.59 -5.23
CA GLU A 251 -3.89 -7.01 -5.00
C GLU A 251 -4.99 -7.25 -3.97
N GLN A 252 -5.89 -8.17 -4.27
CA GLN A 252 -6.93 -8.59 -3.34
C GLN A 252 -6.32 -9.44 -2.22
N ILE A 253 -6.69 -9.16 -0.97
CA ILE A 253 -6.29 -9.96 0.17
C ILE A 253 -7.14 -11.23 0.20
N ALA A 254 -6.50 -12.37 -0.07
CA ALA A 254 -7.21 -13.64 -0.16
C ALA A 254 -8.01 -13.98 1.11
N GLY A 255 -9.26 -14.38 0.92
CA GLY A 255 -10.18 -14.71 2.01
C GLY A 255 -10.94 -13.51 2.59
N THR A 256 -10.77 -12.32 2.01
CA THR A 256 -11.46 -11.09 2.41
C THR A 256 -12.05 -10.38 1.19
N ASP A 257 -12.89 -9.37 1.43
CA ASP A 257 -13.36 -8.39 0.45
C ASP A 257 -12.42 -7.18 0.31
N TRP A 258 -11.21 -7.24 0.92
CA TRP A 258 -10.27 -6.15 0.97
C TRP A 258 -9.27 -6.19 -0.17
N THR A 259 -8.95 -5.02 -0.70
CA THR A 259 -7.91 -4.82 -1.73
C THR A 259 -6.86 -3.85 -1.21
N VAL A 260 -5.60 -4.27 -1.26
CA VAL A 260 -4.45 -3.38 -1.03
C VAL A 260 -4.14 -2.66 -2.32
N ILE A 261 -4.00 -1.35 -2.24
CA ILE A 261 -3.63 -0.48 -3.36
C ILE A 261 -2.35 0.26 -2.98
N GLY A 262 -1.32 0.11 -3.80
CA GLY A 262 -0.06 0.83 -3.70
C GLY A 262 0.05 1.88 -4.78
N VAL A 263 0.40 3.08 -4.40
CA VAL A 263 0.65 4.21 -5.30
C VAL A 263 2.12 4.54 -5.26
N SER A 264 2.82 4.27 -6.36
CA SER A 264 4.24 4.60 -6.53
C SER A 264 4.39 5.90 -7.30
N SER A 265 5.02 6.92 -6.69
CA SER A 265 5.28 8.20 -7.35
C SER A 265 6.37 8.07 -8.40
N LEU A 266 6.13 8.63 -9.57
CA LEU A 266 7.07 8.69 -10.70
C LEU A 266 7.86 10.01 -10.77
N GLU A 267 7.68 10.90 -9.81
CA GLU A 267 8.35 12.23 -9.80
C GLU A 267 9.87 12.12 -9.92
N LYS A 268 10.47 11.13 -9.25
CA LYS A 268 11.90 10.87 -9.39
C LYS A 268 12.29 10.34 -10.77
N LEU A 269 11.40 9.66 -11.47
CA LEU A 269 11.68 9.19 -12.81
C LEU A 269 11.99 10.36 -13.74
N ASP A 270 11.24 11.44 -13.65
CA ASP A 270 11.45 12.63 -14.45
C ASP A 270 12.77 13.34 -14.08
N GLN A 271 13.17 13.35 -12.81
CA GLN A 271 14.47 13.83 -12.38
C GLN A 271 15.60 12.98 -12.94
N VAL A 272 15.50 11.65 -12.87
CA VAL A 272 16.50 10.74 -13.43
C VAL A 272 16.55 10.85 -14.96
N ARG A 273 15.41 10.95 -15.63
CA ARG A 273 15.33 11.21 -17.08
C ARG A 273 16.03 12.51 -17.48
N SER A 274 15.77 13.58 -16.73
CA SER A 274 16.44 14.86 -16.94
C SER A 274 17.95 14.77 -16.73
N GLN A 275 18.39 14.10 -15.65
CA GLN A 275 19.81 13.88 -15.39
C GLN A 275 20.50 13.05 -16.50
N LEU A 276 19.85 11.98 -16.98
CA LEU A 276 20.32 11.19 -18.11
C LEU A 276 20.46 12.06 -19.38
N MET A 277 19.48 12.90 -19.66
CA MET A 277 19.49 13.80 -20.81
C MET A 277 20.64 14.80 -20.73
N TRP A 278 20.89 15.42 -19.57
CA TRP A 278 22.02 16.34 -19.37
C TRP A 278 23.37 15.64 -19.46
N THR A 279 23.51 14.42 -18.93
CA THR A 279 24.75 13.63 -19.04
C THR A 279 25.04 13.22 -20.49
N LEU A 280 24.01 12.82 -21.24
CA LEU A 280 24.14 12.51 -22.67
C LEU A 280 24.52 13.74 -23.50
N LEU A 281 23.89 14.88 -23.25
CA LEU A 281 24.24 16.16 -23.91
C LEU A 281 25.68 16.57 -23.59
N GLY A 282 26.09 16.45 -22.33
CA GLY A 282 27.46 16.74 -21.90
C GLY A 282 28.50 15.83 -22.58
N ALA A 283 28.24 14.50 -22.56
CA ALA A 283 29.10 13.53 -23.23
C ALA A 283 29.17 13.75 -24.75
N SER A 284 28.05 14.09 -25.38
CA SER A 284 27.95 14.40 -26.81
C SER A 284 28.73 15.65 -27.15
N THR A 285 28.63 16.72 -26.38
CA THR A 285 29.39 17.97 -26.61
C THR A 285 30.88 17.76 -26.39
N LEU A 286 31.31 16.99 -25.40
CA LEU A 286 32.70 16.67 -25.15
C LEU A 286 33.29 15.84 -26.32
N SER A 287 32.53 14.86 -26.80
CA SER A 287 32.90 14.01 -27.92
C SER A 287 33.04 14.81 -29.25
N LEU A 288 32.13 15.76 -29.46
CA LEU A 288 32.17 16.71 -30.57
C LEU A 288 33.42 17.59 -30.52
N LEU A 289 33.75 18.16 -29.37
CA LEU A 289 34.93 18.98 -29.15
C LEU A 289 36.21 18.15 -29.39
N ALA A 290 36.30 16.92 -28.89
CA ALA A 290 37.43 16.03 -29.13
C ALA A 290 37.56 15.72 -30.62
N CYS A 291 36.49 15.44 -31.33
CA CYS A 291 36.49 15.22 -32.78
C CYS A 291 36.99 16.46 -33.54
N LEU A 292 36.52 17.65 -33.21
CA LEU A 292 37.00 18.91 -33.81
C LEU A 292 38.49 19.15 -33.56
N CYS A 293 38.96 18.88 -32.34
CA CYS A 293 40.40 18.98 -32.01
C CYS A 293 41.24 18.00 -32.85
N LEU A 294 40.80 16.75 -33.00
CA LEU A 294 41.49 15.74 -33.81
C LEU A 294 41.51 16.14 -35.28
N VAL A 295 40.41 16.63 -35.82
CA VAL A 295 40.35 17.14 -37.21
C VAL A 295 41.28 18.34 -37.39
N TRP A 296 41.25 19.30 -36.46
CA TRP A 296 42.15 20.47 -36.50
C TRP A 296 43.64 20.09 -36.47
N PHE A 297 44.00 19.15 -35.57
CA PHE A 297 45.37 18.64 -35.45
C PHE A 297 45.83 17.90 -36.70
N SER A 298 44.95 17.05 -37.25
CA SER A 298 45.23 16.33 -38.51
C SER A 298 45.42 17.28 -39.70
N LEU A 299 44.56 18.29 -39.82
CA LEU A 299 44.68 19.33 -40.84
C LEU A 299 46.00 20.10 -40.72
N LYS A 300 46.40 20.48 -39.50
CA LYS A 300 47.66 21.20 -39.27
C LYS A 300 48.88 20.34 -39.58
N ARG A 301 48.84 19.05 -39.21
CA ARG A 301 50.01 18.15 -39.41
C ARG A 301 50.19 17.69 -40.86
N TRP A 302 49.09 17.50 -41.60
CA TRP A 302 49.14 16.94 -42.96
C TRP A 302 49.06 18.00 -44.07
N ILE A 303 48.52 19.18 -43.81
CA ILE A 303 48.35 20.22 -44.83
C ILE A 303 49.34 21.37 -44.65
N ALA A 304 49.81 21.70 -43.47
CA ALA A 304 50.78 22.78 -43.22
C ALA A 304 52.19 22.52 -43.85
N PRO A 305 52.73 21.28 -43.91
CA PRO A 305 54.06 21.05 -44.54
C PRO A 305 54.03 20.99 -46.06
N LEU A 306 52.86 21.19 -46.70
CA LEU A 306 52.76 21.20 -48.21
C LEU A 306 52.67 22.64 -48.76
N LYS A 307 53.01 23.65 -47.98
CA LYS A 307 53.35 25.00 -48.37
C LYS A 307 54.84 25.16 -48.19
#